data_15a12ad5e192797919c457b26b71435b
#
_entry.id   15a12ad5e192797919c457b26b71435b
#
_cell.length_a   1.000
_cell.length_b   1.000
_cell.length_c   1.000
_cell.angle_alpha   90.00
_cell.angle_beta   90.00
_cell.angle_gamma   90.00
#
_symmetry.space_group_name_H-M   'P 1'
#
loop_
_entity.id
_entity.type
_entity.pdbx_description
1 polymer ?
#
loop_
_entity_poly.entity_id
_entity_poly.type
_entity_poly.pdbx_seq_one_letter_code
_entity_poly.pdbx_strand_id
1 'polypeptide(L)'
;LLQPEEYESIDWESTPGCVNYGALYQKRYAVLHKACARLLAAPPADYADFLAKNAFWLPDYALFMALKDAHNGVCWQQWEEPLRRREPETLAAARAKYAADIDFWQAVQYLFYAQWHDLKAYANAQGIEIIGDLPIYVAEDSVDVWSCPQEFQLDENLVPTEVAGCPPDGFSATGQLWGNPLFDWDAMAANGYAWWVRRIRHLCGIYDVLRIDHFRGFAGYYAIPYGDKTAENGRWRTGPGYALFAAVKKELGSPRIIAEDLGFLTDDVRALL
;
A
#
# COMPACT_ATOMS: atom_id res chain seq x y z
N LEU A 1 -22.51 14.08 -7.79
CA LEU A 1 -22.93 13.18 -6.68
C LEU A 1 -23.34 13.94 -5.42
N LEU A 2 -22.71 15.07 -5.12
CA LEU A 2 -23.00 15.91 -3.96
C LEU A 2 -23.59 17.23 -4.43
N GLN A 3 -24.49 17.81 -3.62
CA GLN A 3 -24.95 19.19 -3.79
C GLN A 3 -24.03 20.12 -3.00
N PRO A 4 -23.81 21.38 -3.44
CA PRO A 4 -22.92 22.33 -2.76
C PRO A 4 -23.22 22.46 -1.27
N GLU A 5 -24.48 22.49 -0.87
CA GLU A 5 -24.93 22.65 0.52
C GLU A 5 -24.49 21.49 1.43
N GLU A 6 -24.13 20.33 0.84
CA GLU A 6 -23.75 19.15 1.60
C GLU A 6 -22.28 19.14 2.02
N TYR A 7 -21.45 20.01 1.44
CA TYR A 7 -20.02 20.09 1.76
C TYR A 7 -19.53 21.53 2.01
N GLU A 8 -20.14 22.55 1.43
CA GLU A 8 -19.73 23.95 1.63
C GLU A 8 -20.00 24.47 3.04
N SER A 9 -21.07 23.95 3.69
CA SER A 9 -21.42 24.32 5.06
C SER A 9 -20.55 23.65 6.14
N ILE A 10 -19.66 22.73 5.74
CA ILE A 10 -18.82 22.00 6.68
C ILE A 10 -17.63 22.89 7.05
N ASP A 11 -17.50 23.19 8.34
CA ASP A 11 -16.26 23.76 8.86
C ASP A 11 -15.17 22.69 8.89
N TRP A 12 -14.23 22.79 7.96
CA TRP A 12 -13.09 21.88 7.86
C TRP A 12 -11.96 22.23 8.84
N GLU A 13 -12.16 23.27 9.66
CA GLU A 13 -11.18 23.77 10.64
C GLU A 13 -9.79 24.01 10.03
N SER A 14 -9.76 24.33 8.74
CA SER A 14 -8.56 24.61 7.97
C SER A 14 -8.40 26.11 7.76
N THR A 15 -7.15 26.58 7.65
CA THR A 15 -6.84 27.97 7.33
C THR A 15 -6.15 28.03 5.96
N PRO A 16 -6.12 29.19 5.28
CA PRO A 16 -5.35 29.34 4.05
C PRO A 16 -3.90 28.89 4.26
N GLY A 17 -3.49 27.89 3.47
CA GLY A 17 -2.13 27.30 3.55
C GLY A 17 -1.93 26.22 4.60
N CYS A 18 -2.94 25.86 5.40
CA CYS A 18 -2.81 24.79 6.39
C CYS A 18 -4.08 23.93 6.45
N VAL A 19 -3.92 22.61 6.27
CA VAL A 19 -5.01 21.64 6.35
C VAL A 19 -5.08 21.03 7.75
N ASN A 20 -6.25 21.08 8.39
CA ASN A 20 -6.49 20.31 9.61
C ASN A 20 -6.85 18.87 9.24
N TYR A 21 -5.84 17.99 9.20
CA TYR A 21 -6.03 16.58 8.83
C TYR A 21 -6.89 15.82 9.83
N GLY A 22 -6.89 16.18 11.12
CA GLY A 22 -7.75 15.57 12.12
C GLY A 22 -9.24 15.84 11.85
N ALA A 23 -9.60 17.09 11.61
CA ALA A 23 -10.97 17.46 11.24
C ALA A 23 -11.38 16.84 9.90
N LEU A 24 -10.48 16.85 8.91
CA LEU A 24 -10.72 16.21 7.63
C LEU A 24 -11.00 14.71 7.79
N TYR A 25 -10.20 14.01 8.57
CA TYR A 25 -10.39 12.59 8.84
C TYR A 25 -11.75 12.29 9.45
N GLN A 26 -12.17 13.08 10.43
CA GLN A 26 -13.46 12.88 11.12
C GLN A 26 -14.68 13.21 10.25
N LYS A 27 -14.59 14.26 9.42
CA LYS A 27 -15.78 14.84 8.75
C LYS A 27 -15.98 14.33 7.33
N ARG A 28 -14.92 14.00 6.58
CA ARG A 28 -15.04 13.65 5.15
C ARG A 28 -15.82 12.37 4.89
N TYR A 29 -15.73 11.38 5.78
CA TYR A 29 -16.39 10.09 5.55
C TYR A 29 -17.93 10.23 5.53
N ALA A 30 -18.51 11.10 6.34
CA ALA A 30 -19.94 11.38 6.28
C ALA A 30 -20.40 11.92 4.90
N VAL A 31 -19.53 12.72 4.26
CA VAL A 31 -19.78 13.23 2.91
C VAL A 31 -19.57 12.13 1.86
N LEU A 32 -18.51 11.33 2.01
CA LEU A 32 -18.22 10.21 1.11
C LEU A 32 -19.35 9.15 1.13
N HIS A 33 -19.90 8.83 2.30
CA HIS A 33 -21.04 7.91 2.40
C HIS A 33 -22.24 8.39 1.57
N LYS A 34 -22.55 9.70 1.59
CA LYS A 34 -23.64 10.25 0.76
C LYS A 34 -23.34 10.12 -0.73
N ALA A 35 -22.11 10.45 -1.14
CA ALA A 35 -21.68 10.35 -2.53
C ALA A 35 -21.72 8.91 -3.03
N CYS A 36 -21.16 7.97 -2.26
CA CYS A 36 -21.13 6.56 -2.59
C CYS A 36 -22.52 5.92 -2.63
N ALA A 37 -23.41 6.27 -1.70
CA ALA A 37 -24.79 5.78 -1.73
C ALA A 37 -25.52 6.17 -3.02
N ARG A 38 -25.29 7.39 -3.53
CA ARG A 38 -25.87 7.84 -4.81
C ARG A 38 -25.23 7.16 -6.00
N LEU A 39 -23.90 6.98 -5.97
CA LEU A 39 -23.18 6.24 -6.99
C LEU A 39 -23.70 4.80 -7.10
N LEU A 40 -23.84 4.11 -5.97
CA LEU A 40 -24.28 2.71 -5.92
C LEU A 40 -25.76 2.55 -6.30
N ALA A 41 -26.60 3.57 -6.06
CA ALA A 41 -28.00 3.56 -6.50
C ALA A 41 -28.14 3.69 -8.03
N ALA A 42 -27.18 4.34 -8.70
CA ALA A 42 -27.12 4.50 -10.15
C ALA A 42 -25.66 4.42 -10.62
N PRO A 43 -25.06 3.23 -10.66
CA PRO A 43 -23.64 3.07 -10.98
C PRO A 43 -23.32 3.59 -12.39
N PRO A 44 -22.20 4.28 -12.58
CA PRO A 44 -21.67 4.63 -13.89
C PRO A 44 -21.43 3.38 -14.75
N ALA A 45 -21.50 3.53 -16.06
CA ALA A 45 -21.39 2.41 -17.01
C ALA A 45 -20.06 1.63 -16.89
N ASP A 46 -18.97 2.32 -16.51
CA ASP A 46 -17.63 1.78 -16.35
C ASP A 46 -17.32 1.26 -14.93
N TYR A 47 -18.28 1.36 -13.99
CA TYR A 47 -18.07 0.90 -12.62
C TYR A 47 -17.79 -0.61 -12.53
N ALA A 48 -18.56 -1.41 -13.27
CA ALA A 48 -18.35 -2.86 -13.31
C ALA A 48 -16.99 -3.24 -13.92
N ASP A 49 -16.56 -2.52 -14.95
CA ASP A 49 -15.25 -2.69 -15.57
C ASP A 49 -14.11 -2.33 -14.60
N PHE A 50 -14.29 -1.27 -13.80
CA PHE A 50 -13.34 -0.91 -12.76
C PHE A 50 -13.19 -2.02 -11.72
N LEU A 51 -14.29 -2.57 -11.22
CA LEU A 51 -14.26 -3.69 -10.28
C LEU A 51 -13.53 -4.91 -10.86
N ALA A 52 -13.85 -5.27 -12.11
CA ALA A 52 -13.22 -6.39 -12.80
C ALA A 52 -11.71 -6.20 -13.00
N LYS A 53 -11.28 -5.02 -13.45
CA LYS A 53 -9.86 -4.67 -13.65
C LYS A 53 -9.06 -4.69 -12.35
N ASN A 54 -9.70 -4.40 -11.23
CA ASN A 54 -9.06 -4.32 -9.91
C ASN A 54 -9.36 -5.53 -9.01
N ALA A 55 -9.93 -6.62 -9.57
CA ALA A 55 -10.31 -7.82 -8.83
C ALA A 55 -9.14 -8.52 -8.08
N PHE A 56 -7.90 -8.22 -8.46
CA PHE A 56 -6.71 -8.82 -7.85
C PHE A 56 -6.32 -8.21 -6.48
N TRP A 57 -6.88 -7.05 -6.12
CA TRP A 57 -6.57 -6.38 -4.84
C TRP A 57 -7.81 -5.79 -4.15
N LEU A 58 -8.72 -5.19 -4.92
CA LEU A 58 -9.82 -4.38 -4.41
C LEU A 58 -10.79 -5.14 -3.49
N PRO A 59 -11.15 -6.42 -3.75
CA PRO A 59 -12.03 -7.16 -2.86
C PRO A 59 -11.43 -7.42 -1.47
N ASP A 60 -10.14 -7.69 -1.39
CA ASP A 60 -9.46 -7.88 -0.09
C ASP A 60 -9.23 -6.55 0.62
N TYR A 61 -8.90 -5.48 -0.11
CA TYR A 61 -8.80 -4.13 0.44
C TYR A 61 -10.14 -3.67 1.03
N ALA A 62 -11.24 -3.80 0.29
CA ALA A 62 -12.55 -3.36 0.75
C ALA A 62 -13.03 -4.16 1.98
N LEU A 63 -12.80 -5.47 2.00
CA LEU A 63 -13.08 -6.29 3.17
C LEU A 63 -12.21 -5.90 4.37
N PHE A 64 -10.90 -5.68 4.16
CA PHE A 64 -9.98 -5.24 5.20
C PHE A 64 -10.44 -3.93 5.84
N MET A 65 -10.81 -2.95 5.02
CA MET A 65 -11.28 -1.65 5.50
C MET A 65 -12.61 -1.76 6.24
N ALA A 66 -13.55 -2.56 5.75
CA ALA A 66 -14.81 -2.83 6.44
C ALA A 66 -14.59 -3.50 7.81
N LEU A 67 -13.62 -4.43 7.90
CA LEU A 67 -13.23 -5.05 9.16
C LEU A 67 -12.52 -4.05 10.09
N LYS A 68 -11.65 -3.17 9.56
CA LYS A 68 -11.02 -2.09 10.33
C LYS A 68 -12.07 -1.19 10.97
N ASP A 69 -13.09 -0.80 10.22
CA ASP A 69 -14.19 0.03 10.72
C ASP A 69 -14.98 -0.70 11.81
N ALA A 70 -15.31 -1.97 11.60
CA ALA A 70 -16.03 -2.81 12.56
C ALA A 70 -15.26 -3.05 13.86
N HIS A 71 -13.93 -3.00 13.81
CA HIS A 71 -13.03 -3.17 14.97
C HIS A 71 -12.46 -1.84 15.48
N ASN A 72 -13.09 -0.70 15.19
CA ASN A 72 -12.67 0.64 15.64
C ASN A 72 -11.22 1.01 15.28
N GLY A 73 -10.74 0.54 14.13
CA GLY A 73 -9.41 0.85 13.61
C GLY A 73 -8.24 0.12 14.28
N VAL A 74 -8.49 -0.82 15.20
CA VAL A 74 -7.40 -1.60 15.81
C VAL A 74 -6.62 -2.40 14.75
N CYS A 75 -5.35 -2.67 15.04
CA CYS A 75 -4.48 -3.44 14.17
C CYS A 75 -5.07 -4.83 13.89
N TRP A 76 -4.93 -5.33 12.66
CA TRP A 76 -5.49 -6.63 12.25
C TRP A 76 -4.94 -7.79 13.08
N GLN A 77 -3.74 -7.69 13.62
CA GLN A 77 -3.18 -8.69 14.54
C GLN A 77 -3.99 -8.84 15.85
N GLN A 78 -4.84 -7.87 16.18
CA GLN A 78 -5.71 -7.91 17.35
C GLN A 78 -7.12 -8.43 17.05
N TRP A 79 -7.42 -8.76 15.78
CA TRP A 79 -8.70 -9.38 15.42
C TRP A 79 -8.77 -10.83 15.93
N GLU A 80 -9.95 -11.41 15.90
CA GLU A 80 -10.16 -12.82 16.22
C GLU A 80 -9.32 -13.71 15.32
N GLU A 81 -8.78 -14.80 15.87
CA GLU A 81 -7.84 -15.66 15.18
C GLU A 81 -8.34 -16.16 13.81
N PRO A 82 -9.61 -16.56 13.61
CA PRO A 82 -10.11 -16.99 12.30
C PRO A 82 -10.06 -15.87 11.24
N LEU A 83 -10.27 -14.61 11.64
CA LEU A 83 -10.11 -13.46 10.74
C LEU A 83 -8.64 -13.16 10.44
N ARG A 84 -7.78 -13.21 11.46
CA ARG A 84 -6.33 -13.02 11.26
C ARG A 84 -5.75 -14.05 10.30
N ARG A 85 -6.17 -15.32 10.45
CA ARG A 85 -5.73 -16.45 9.62
C ARG A 85 -6.50 -16.59 8.30
N ARG A 86 -7.44 -15.68 8.06
CA ARG A 86 -8.23 -15.65 6.82
C ARG A 86 -8.95 -16.97 6.53
N GLU A 87 -9.52 -17.60 7.55
CA GLU A 87 -10.27 -18.84 7.38
C GLU A 87 -11.43 -18.66 6.38
N PRO A 88 -11.56 -19.52 5.36
CA PRO A 88 -12.49 -19.31 4.25
C PRO A 88 -13.95 -19.09 4.69
N GLU A 89 -14.43 -19.87 5.65
CA GLU A 89 -15.81 -19.77 6.16
C GLU A 89 -16.01 -18.43 6.91
N THR A 90 -15.02 -18.04 7.72
CA THR A 90 -15.04 -16.75 8.45
C THR A 90 -15.03 -15.57 7.48
N LEU A 91 -14.19 -15.62 6.43
CA LEU A 91 -14.17 -14.58 5.41
C LEU A 91 -15.49 -14.53 4.62
N ALA A 92 -16.10 -15.68 4.29
CA ALA A 92 -17.39 -15.71 3.61
C ALA A 92 -18.50 -15.08 4.47
N ALA A 93 -18.52 -15.41 5.76
CA ALA A 93 -19.48 -14.81 6.72
C ALA A 93 -19.24 -13.29 6.88
N ALA A 94 -17.98 -12.86 6.97
CA ALA A 94 -17.62 -11.45 7.05
C ALA A 94 -18.03 -10.68 5.79
N ARG A 95 -17.79 -11.22 4.59
CA ARG A 95 -18.21 -10.62 3.32
C ARG A 95 -19.74 -10.46 3.26
N ALA A 96 -20.49 -11.44 3.71
CA ALA A 96 -21.95 -11.33 3.77
C ALA A 96 -22.42 -10.29 4.80
N LYS A 97 -21.81 -10.29 5.98
CA LYS A 97 -22.17 -9.37 7.08
C LYS A 97 -21.88 -7.90 6.74
N TYR A 98 -20.74 -7.62 6.13
CA TYR A 98 -20.26 -6.27 5.85
C TYR A 98 -20.39 -5.89 4.37
N ALA A 99 -21.32 -6.48 3.64
CA ALA A 99 -21.46 -6.26 2.20
C ALA A 99 -21.63 -4.78 1.84
N ALA A 100 -22.45 -4.03 2.59
CA ALA A 100 -22.65 -2.60 2.34
C ALA A 100 -21.40 -1.75 2.59
N ASP A 101 -20.60 -2.11 3.59
CA ASP A 101 -19.34 -1.42 3.90
C ASP A 101 -18.28 -1.74 2.83
N ILE A 102 -18.25 -2.97 2.35
CA ILE A 102 -17.38 -3.39 1.22
C ILE A 102 -17.75 -2.60 -0.03
N ASP A 103 -19.03 -2.51 -0.37
CA ASP A 103 -19.51 -1.72 -1.51
C ASP A 103 -19.12 -0.24 -1.37
N PHE A 104 -19.22 0.32 -0.17
CA PHE A 104 -18.76 1.68 0.12
C PHE A 104 -17.27 1.85 -0.18
N TRP A 105 -16.41 0.97 0.34
CA TRP A 105 -14.97 1.08 0.13
C TRP A 105 -14.56 0.86 -1.34
N GLN A 106 -15.26 0.00 -2.06
CA GLN A 106 -15.09 -0.15 -3.51
C GLN A 106 -15.48 1.12 -4.26
N ALA A 107 -16.61 1.74 -3.90
CA ALA A 107 -17.09 2.99 -4.50
C ALA A 107 -16.13 4.16 -4.21
N VAL A 108 -15.56 4.24 -3.01
CA VAL A 108 -14.54 5.25 -2.67
C VAL A 108 -13.31 5.10 -3.57
N GLN A 109 -12.83 3.87 -3.79
CA GLN A 109 -11.69 3.63 -4.68
C GLN A 109 -12.04 3.98 -6.13
N TYR A 110 -13.22 3.63 -6.61
CA TYR A 110 -13.68 4.04 -7.95
C TYR A 110 -13.63 5.55 -8.12
N LEU A 111 -14.19 6.31 -7.17
CA LEU A 111 -14.19 7.78 -7.22
C LEU A 111 -12.77 8.35 -7.23
N PHE A 112 -11.87 7.78 -6.41
CA PHE A 112 -10.48 8.20 -6.39
C PHE A 112 -9.80 7.96 -7.75
N TYR A 113 -9.93 6.76 -8.32
CA TYR A 113 -9.29 6.42 -9.58
C TYR A 113 -9.86 7.22 -10.76
N ALA A 114 -11.16 7.45 -10.80
CA ALA A 114 -11.78 8.30 -11.83
C ALA A 114 -11.19 9.72 -11.79
N GLN A 115 -11.16 10.36 -10.62
CA GLN A 115 -10.60 11.70 -10.46
C GLN A 115 -9.09 11.74 -10.71
N TRP A 116 -8.36 10.71 -10.33
CA TRP A 116 -6.93 10.61 -10.60
C TRP A 116 -6.64 10.50 -12.09
N HIS A 117 -7.38 9.68 -12.81
CA HIS A 117 -7.24 9.54 -14.26
C HIS A 117 -7.52 10.86 -14.99
N ASP A 118 -8.57 11.59 -14.59
CA ASP A 118 -8.89 12.90 -15.15
C ASP A 118 -7.75 13.91 -14.89
N LEU A 119 -7.24 13.96 -13.66
CA LEU A 119 -6.11 14.82 -13.29
C LEU A 119 -4.85 14.47 -14.09
N LYS A 120 -4.52 13.18 -14.18
CA LYS A 120 -3.36 12.70 -14.94
C LYS A 120 -3.49 13.03 -16.43
N ALA A 121 -4.66 12.79 -17.00
CA ALA A 121 -4.93 13.13 -18.41
C ALA A 121 -4.79 14.63 -18.66
N TYR A 122 -5.29 15.47 -17.76
CA TYR A 122 -5.12 16.92 -17.84
C TYR A 122 -3.64 17.33 -17.78
N ALA A 123 -2.87 16.79 -16.83
CA ALA A 123 -1.44 17.08 -16.71
C ALA A 123 -0.67 16.65 -17.97
N ASN A 124 -0.92 15.44 -18.46
CA ASN A 124 -0.26 14.92 -19.66
C ASN A 124 -0.62 15.74 -20.92
N ALA A 125 -1.86 16.23 -21.03
CA ALA A 125 -2.27 17.14 -22.12
C ALA A 125 -1.52 18.48 -22.10
N GLN A 126 -0.98 18.89 -20.95
CA GLN A 126 -0.12 20.07 -20.81
C GLN A 126 1.39 19.75 -20.98
N GLY A 127 1.73 18.52 -21.34
CA GLY A 127 3.12 18.07 -21.47
C GLY A 127 3.80 17.77 -20.12
N ILE A 128 3.03 17.61 -19.03
CA ILE A 128 3.55 17.33 -17.69
C ILE A 128 3.41 15.83 -17.41
N GLU A 129 4.51 15.17 -17.04
CA GLU A 129 4.51 13.79 -16.60
C GLU A 129 4.46 13.72 -15.06
N ILE A 130 3.74 12.74 -14.53
CA ILE A 130 3.63 12.52 -13.09
C ILE A 130 4.58 11.39 -12.67
N ILE A 131 5.50 11.70 -11.78
CA ILE A 131 6.39 10.71 -11.16
C ILE A 131 5.72 10.25 -9.86
N GLY A 132 5.41 8.94 -9.80
CA GLY A 132 4.91 8.30 -8.58
C GLY A 132 6.04 7.83 -7.70
N ASP A 133 5.76 7.70 -6.40
CA ASP A 133 6.73 7.22 -5.42
C ASP A 133 6.26 5.87 -4.85
N LEU A 134 7.16 4.88 -4.86
CA LEU A 134 6.92 3.53 -4.39
C LEU A 134 7.84 3.25 -3.21
N PRO A 135 7.34 3.29 -1.97
CA PRO A 135 8.12 2.82 -0.82
C PRO A 135 8.41 1.33 -0.96
N ILE A 136 9.65 0.93 -0.65
CA ILE A 136 10.02 -0.50 -0.71
C ILE A 136 9.16 -1.34 0.23
N TYR A 137 8.90 -0.86 1.45
CA TYR A 137 8.14 -1.61 2.45
C TYR A 137 6.67 -1.19 2.52
N VAL A 138 5.87 -2.04 3.16
CA VAL A 138 4.47 -1.78 3.51
C VAL A 138 4.32 -1.71 5.03
N ALA A 139 3.23 -1.11 5.51
CA ALA A 139 2.95 -1.07 6.93
C ALA A 139 2.59 -2.48 7.45
N GLU A 140 2.97 -2.79 8.69
CA GLU A 140 2.57 -4.02 9.36
C GLU A 140 1.05 -4.15 9.43
N ASP A 141 0.37 -3.06 9.82
CA ASP A 141 -1.10 -2.96 9.80
C ASP A 141 -1.59 -2.57 8.40
N SER A 142 -1.51 -3.49 7.47
CA SER A 142 -1.93 -3.30 6.08
C SER A 142 -2.64 -4.52 5.51
N VAL A 143 -3.44 -4.28 4.47
CA VAL A 143 -4.05 -5.35 3.70
C VAL A 143 -3.01 -6.25 3.03
N ASP A 144 -1.86 -5.69 2.65
CA ASP A 144 -0.79 -6.46 1.99
C ASP A 144 -0.28 -7.57 2.89
N VAL A 145 0.04 -7.26 4.16
CA VAL A 145 0.51 -8.25 5.13
C VAL A 145 -0.62 -9.21 5.52
N TRP A 146 -1.83 -8.71 5.76
CA TRP A 146 -2.97 -9.54 6.12
C TRP A 146 -3.40 -10.49 5.00
N SER A 147 -3.40 -10.04 3.73
CA SER A 147 -3.87 -10.85 2.61
C SER A 147 -2.82 -11.80 2.02
N CYS A 148 -1.54 -11.48 2.20
CA CYS A 148 -0.41 -12.24 1.65
C CYS A 148 0.68 -12.49 2.71
N PRO A 149 0.35 -13.04 3.90
CA PRO A 149 1.32 -13.20 4.99
C PRO A 149 2.53 -14.06 4.61
N GLN A 150 2.39 -14.98 3.66
CA GLN A 150 3.45 -15.83 3.14
C GLN A 150 4.55 -15.07 2.36
N GLU A 151 4.32 -13.82 1.99
CA GLU A 151 5.29 -12.97 1.32
C GLU A 151 6.20 -12.22 2.31
N PHE A 152 5.97 -12.39 3.62
CA PHE A 152 6.66 -11.65 4.68
C PHE A 152 7.29 -12.59 5.71
N GLN A 153 8.35 -12.11 6.38
CA GLN A 153 9.04 -12.86 7.44
C GLN A 153 8.24 -12.78 8.75
N LEU A 154 7.20 -13.60 8.84
CA LEU A 154 6.33 -13.71 10.00
C LEU A 154 6.54 -15.05 10.70
N ASP A 155 6.28 -15.08 12.01
CA ASP A 155 6.22 -16.31 12.78
C ASP A 155 4.86 -17.04 12.61
N GLU A 156 4.69 -18.15 13.32
CA GLU A 156 3.46 -18.94 13.32
C GLU A 156 2.22 -18.20 13.84
N ASN A 157 2.43 -17.10 14.58
CA ASN A 157 1.38 -16.22 15.10
C ASN A 157 1.11 -15.00 14.21
N LEU A 158 1.74 -14.95 13.04
CA LEU A 158 1.69 -13.83 12.09
C LEU A 158 2.31 -12.54 12.64
N VAL A 159 3.32 -12.67 13.51
CA VAL A 159 4.08 -11.55 14.05
C VAL A 159 5.42 -11.47 13.30
N PRO A 160 5.89 -10.26 12.92
CA PRO A 160 7.19 -10.12 12.29
C PRO A 160 8.32 -10.69 13.15
N THR A 161 9.25 -11.40 12.54
CA THR A 161 10.46 -11.89 13.24
C THR A 161 11.55 -10.82 13.28
N GLU A 162 11.68 -10.07 12.21
CA GLU A 162 12.55 -8.91 12.04
C GLU A 162 11.81 -7.82 11.26
N VAL A 163 12.21 -6.57 11.47
CA VAL A 163 11.63 -5.40 10.80
C VAL A 163 12.69 -4.54 10.13
N ALA A 164 12.24 -3.70 9.21
CA ALA A 164 13.10 -2.82 8.43
C ALA A 164 13.58 -1.60 9.22
N GLY A 165 14.74 -1.10 8.82
CA GLY A 165 15.31 0.14 9.31
C GLY A 165 16.66 0.46 8.65
N CYS A 166 17.40 1.36 9.28
CA CYS A 166 18.76 1.71 8.89
C CYS A 166 19.71 1.62 10.09
N PRO A 167 20.98 1.26 9.85
CA PRO A 167 21.97 1.19 10.93
C PRO A 167 22.25 2.56 11.54
N PRO A 168 22.86 2.59 12.74
CA PRO A 168 23.46 3.82 13.27
C PRO A 168 24.45 4.46 12.29
N ASP A 169 24.38 5.78 12.17
CA ASP A 169 25.22 6.58 11.29
C ASP A 169 25.56 7.94 11.90
N GLY A 170 26.16 8.85 11.12
CA GLY A 170 26.53 10.21 11.57
C GLY A 170 25.32 11.11 11.84
N PHE A 171 24.11 10.79 11.40
CA PHE A 171 22.88 11.55 11.60
C PHE A 171 22.04 10.97 12.73
N SER A 172 22.10 9.66 12.97
CA SER A 172 21.35 8.95 14.01
C SER A 172 22.24 7.95 14.75
N ALA A 173 22.60 8.26 16.00
CA ALA A 173 23.44 7.40 16.82
C ALA A 173 22.81 6.02 17.12
N THR A 174 21.49 5.89 17.08
CA THR A 174 20.74 4.66 17.33
C THR A 174 20.18 4.03 16.07
N GLY A 175 20.49 4.62 14.88
CA GLY A 175 19.90 4.25 13.61
C GLY A 175 18.44 4.64 13.48
N GLN A 176 17.77 4.07 12.50
CA GLN A 176 16.34 4.30 12.26
C GLN A 176 15.59 2.97 12.32
N LEU A 177 14.66 2.85 13.25
CA LEU A 177 13.72 1.74 13.34
C LEU A 177 12.44 2.13 12.59
N TRP A 178 12.22 1.57 11.41
CA TRP A 178 11.02 1.86 10.61
C TRP A 178 9.82 0.98 11.00
N GLY A 179 10.08 -0.24 11.45
CA GLY A 179 9.06 -1.15 11.95
C GLY A 179 8.25 -1.89 10.88
N ASN A 180 8.58 -1.72 9.60
CA ASN A 180 7.90 -2.42 8.51
C ASN A 180 8.32 -3.89 8.48
N PRO A 181 7.40 -4.85 8.26
CA PRO A 181 7.74 -6.26 8.04
C PRO A 181 8.69 -6.44 6.85
N LEU A 182 9.63 -7.34 6.98
CA LEU A 182 10.55 -7.72 5.92
C LEU A 182 9.91 -8.74 4.99
N PHE A 183 10.27 -8.70 3.70
CA PHE A 183 9.82 -9.68 2.72
C PHE A 183 10.54 -11.02 2.89
N ASP A 184 9.82 -12.11 2.70
CA ASP A 184 10.41 -13.43 2.49
C ASP A 184 10.82 -13.57 1.01
N TRP A 185 12.07 -13.19 0.74
CA TRP A 185 12.58 -13.16 -0.63
C TRP A 185 12.71 -14.56 -1.25
N ASP A 186 12.85 -15.61 -0.45
CA ASP A 186 12.91 -16.99 -0.93
C ASP A 186 11.50 -17.47 -1.36
N ALA A 187 10.48 -17.20 -0.56
CA ALA A 187 9.11 -17.47 -0.93
C ALA A 187 8.67 -16.67 -2.17
N MET A 188 9.05 -15.40 -2.24
CA MET A 188 8.77 -14.56 -3.43
C MET A 188 9.52 -15.06 -4.68
N ALA A 189 10.75 -15.51 -4.55
CA ALA A 189 11.50 -16.07 -5.67
C ALA A 189 10.83 -17.36 -6.20
N ALA A 190 10.37 -18.21 -5.29
CA ALA A 190 9.69 -19.45 -5.65
C ALA A 190 8.41 -19.23 -6.47
N ASN A 191 7.72 -18.09 -6.29
CA ASN A 191 6.53 -17.73 -7.07
C ASN A 191 6.81 -16.72 -8.19
N GLY A 192 8.09 -16.47 -8.54
CA GLY A 192 8.50 -15.55 -9.59
C GLY A 192 8.27 -14.09 -9.26
N TYR A 193 8.33 -13.72 -7.98
CA TYR A 193 8.10 -12.36 -7.48
C TYR A 193 6.72 -11.79 -7.87
N ALA A 194 5.72 -12.64 -7.91
CA ALA A 194 4.39 -12.30 -8.44
C ALA A 194 3.76 -11.09 -7.74
N TRP A 195 3.94 -10.96 -6.42
CA TRP A 195 3.45 -9.82 -5.65
C TRP A 195 4.09 -8.49 -6.11
N TRP A 196 5.43 -8.46 -6.26
CA TRP A 196 6.16 -7.28 -6.71
C TRP A 196 5.84 -6.92 -8.15
N VAL A 197 5.76 -7.90 -9.05
CA VAL A 197 5.37 -7.69 -10.45
C VAL A 197 3.98 -7.06 -10.54
N ARG A 198 3.01 -7.55 -9.76
CA ARG A 198 1.66 -6.96 -9.71
C ARG A 198 1.68 -5.53 -9.18
N ARG A 199 2.43 -5.27 -8.10
CA ARG A 199 2.55 -3.95 -7.49
C ARG A 199 3.13 -2.92 -8.47
N ILE A 200 4.24 -3.25 -9.12
CA ILE A 200 4.87 -2.37 -10.11
C ILE A 200 3.95 -2.18 -11.32
N ARG A 201 3.35 -3.25 -11.86
CA ARG A 201 2.38 -3.16 -12.97
C ARG A 201 1.25 -2.19 -12.66
N HIS A 202 0.66 -2.30 -11.49
CA HIS A 202 -0.44 -1.45 -11.07
C HIS A 202 -0.02 0.02 -11.00
N LEU A 203 1.11 0.32 -10.37
CA LEU A 203 1.62 1.69 -10.24
C LEU A 203 2.07 2.30 -11.57
N CYS A 204 2.62 1.51 -12.48
CA CYS A 204 2.91 1.97 -13.86
C CYS A 204 1.64 2.33 -14.64
N GLY A 205 0.48 1.80 -14.26
CA GLY A 205 -0.82 2.23 -14.80
C GLY A 205 -1.30 3.57 -14.22
N ILE A 206 -0.87 3.90 -13.01
CA ILE A 206 -1.29 5.11 -12.27
C ILE A 206 -0.38 6.30 -12.60
N TYR A 207 0.94 6.08 -12.73
CA TYR A 207 1.96 7.10 -12.95
C TYR A 207 2.59 7.00 -14.33
N ASP A 208 3.27 8.05 -14.77
CA ASP A 208 4.05 8.05 -16.01
C ASP A 208 5.46 7.50 -15.81
N VAL A 209 6.02 7.76 -14.63
CA VAL A 209 7.32 7.26 -14.18
C VAL A 209 7.18 6.82 -12.73
N LEU A 210 7.82 5.74 -12.34
CA LEU A 210 7.79 5.23 -10.99
C LEU A 210 9.16 5.41 -10.32
N ARG A 211 9.23 6.23 -9.27
CA ARG A 211 10.40 6.28 -8.38
C ARG A 211 10.25 5.17 -7.33
N ILE A 212 11.28 4.35 -7.17
CA ILE A 212 11.34 3.36 -6.08
C ILE A 212 12.23 3.94 -4.98
N ASP A 213 11.60 4.17 -3.84
CA ASP A 213 12.27 4.66 -2.63
C ASP A 213 13.07 3.57 -1.95
N HIS A 214 14.23 3.92 -1.38
CA HIS A 214 15.17 3.01 -0.73
C HIS A 214 15.57 1.83 -1.62
N PHE A 215 15.88 2.10 -2.90
CA PHE A 215 16.20 1.08 -3.91
C PHE A 215 17.34 0.13 -3.50
N ARG A 216 18.31 0.63 -2.72
CA ARG A 216 19.38 -0.19 -2.20
C ARG A 216 18.91 -1.43 -1.41
N GLY A 217 17.71 -1.38 -0.83
CA GLY A 217 17.11 -2.50 -0.09
C GLY A 217 16.93 -3.78 -0.92
N PHE A 218 16.93 -3.66 -2.25
CA PHE A 218 16.91 -4.83 -3.14
C PHE A 218 18.28 -5.50 -3.30
N ALA A 219 19.37 -4.78 -3.11
CA ALA A 219 20.70 -5.37 -3.03
C ALA A 219 21.00 -5.89 -1.62
N GLY A 220 20.73 -5.03 -0.61
CA GLY A 220 20.90 -5.38 0.79
C GLY A 220 20.03 -4.52 1.68
N TYR A 221 19.35 -5.14 2.63
CA TYR A 221 18.44 -4.50 3.57
C TYR A 221 18.90 -4.71 5.02
N TYR A 222 18.54 -3.75 5.89
CA TYR A 222 18.90 -3.79 7.30
C TYR A 222 17.74 -4.34 8.12
N ALA A 223 17.96 -5.49 8.77
CA ALA A 223 16.98 -6.25 9.53
C ALA A 223 17.22 -6.05 11.04
N ILE A 224 16.20 -5.63 11.75
CA ILE A 224 16.22 -5.35 13.18
C ILE A 224 15.30 -6.36 13.88
N PRO A 225 15.73 -7.01 14.99
CA PRO A 225 14.86 -7.92 15.73
C PRO A 225 13.54 -7.24 16.13
N TYR A 226 12.41 -7.93 15.90
CA TYR A 226 11.10 -7.37 16.26
C TYR A 226 11.00 -7.13 17.76
N GLY A 227 10.48 -5.98 18.18
CA GLY A 227 10.37 -5.57 19.58
C GLY A 227 11.55 -4.74 20.11
N ASP A 228 12.65 -4.64 19.36
CA ASP A 228 13.74 -3.72 19.71
C ASP A 228 13.24 -2.27 19.69
N LYS A 229 13.90 -1.41 20.47
CA LYS A 229 13.55 0.01 20.58
C LYS A 229 14.37 0.91 19.69
N THR A 230 15.51 0.40 19.22
CA THR A 230 16.47 1.10 18.35
C THR A 230 16.96 0.15 17.27
N ALA A 231 17.70 0.67 16.28
CA ALA A 231 18.26 -0.12 15.21
C ALA A 231 19.66 -0.68 15.51
N GLU A 232 20.17 -0.51 16.74
CA GLU A 232 21.56 -0.85 17.10
C GLU A 232 21.89 -2.35 16.96
N ASN A 233 20.89 -3.23 17.23
CA ASN A 233 21.07 -4.70 17.13
C ASN A 233 20.74 -5.26 15.75
N GLY A 234 20.47 -4.40 14.79
CA GLY A 234 20.15 -4.83 13.43
C GLY A 234 21.38 -5.36 12.69
N ARG A 235 21.12 -6.01 11.55
CA ARG A 235 22.16 -6.59 10.68
C ARG A 235 21.79 -6.50 9.21
N TRP A 236 22.78 -6.42 8.37
CA TRP A 236 22.59 -6.47 6.93
C TRP A 236 22.23 -7.88 6.46
N ARG A 237 21.25 -7.93 5.57
CA ARG A 237 20.78 -9.12 4.87
C ARG A 237 20.87 -8.89 3.37
N THR A 238 21.11 -9.94 2.60
CA THR A 238 21.12 -9.87 1.13
C THR A 238 19.70 -9.79 0.61
N GLY A 239 19.45 -8.86 -0.32
CA GLY A 239 18.17 -8.70 -1.00
C GLY A 239 18.05 -9.61 -2.23
N PRO A 240 16.93 -9.52 -2.98
CA PRO A 240 16.66 -10.36 -4.16
C PRO A 240 17.55 -10.01 -5.36
N GLY A 241 18.17 -8.84 -5.36
CA GLY A 241 19.07 -8.39 -6.41
C GLY A 241 18.42 -8.35 -7.79
N TYR A 242 19.22 -8.70 -8.80
CA TYR A 242 18.78 -8.67 -10.20
C TYR A 242 17.65 -9.66 -10.51
N ALA A 243 17.46 -10.72 -9.74
CA ALA A 243 16.44 -11.72 -9.99
C ALA A 243 15.01 -11.13 -10.00
N LEU A 244 14.72 -10.23 -9.06
CA LEU A 244 13.44 -9.49 -9.04
C LEU A 244 13.24 -8.65 -10.31
N PHE A 245 14.25 -7.86 -10.70
CA PHE A 245 14.13 -6.98 -11.86
C PHE A 245 14.14 -7.74 -13.18
N ALA A 246 14.79 -8.91 -13.24
CA ALA A 246 14.64 -9.82 -14.37
C ALA A 246 13.20 -10.33 -14.52
N ALA A 247 12.54 -10.68 -13.41
CA ALA A 247 11.12 -11.05 -13.43
C ALA A 247 10.23 -9.87 -13.85
N VAL A 248 10.46 -8.68 -13.32
CA VAL A 248 9.75 -7.45 -13.72
C VAL A 248 9.92 -7.18 -15.22
N LYS A 249 11.16 -7.25 -15.72
CA LYS A 249 11.47 -7.03 -17.14
C LYS A 249 10.79 -8.06 -18.04
N LYS A 250 10.80 -9.33 -17.63
CA LYS A 250 10.13 -10.41 -18.36
C LYS A 250 8.62 -10.17 -18.49
N GLU A 251 7.98 -9.71 -17.43
CA GLU A 251 6.50 -9.58 -17.36
C GLU A 251 5.98 -8.22 -17.83
N LEU A 252 6.76 -7.16 -17.69
CA LEU A 252 6.35 -5.77 -17.94
C LEU A 252 7.15 -5.09 -19.06
N GLY A 253 8.18 -5.74 -19.59
CA GLY A 253 9.10 -5.13 -20.54
C GLY A 253 10.06 -4.17 -19.87
N SER A 254 10.07 -2.91 -20.30
CA SER A 254 10.97 -1.88 -19.76
C SER A 254 10.14 -0.74 -19.14
N PRO A 255 9.56 -0.94 -17.96
CA PRO A 255 8.84 0.12 -17.27
C PRO A 255 9.79 1.28 -16.95
N ARG A 256 9.26 2.50 -16.95
CA ARG A 256 10.03 3.71 -16.64
C ARG A 256 10.18 3.81 -15.12
N ILE A 257 11.33 3.39 -14.61
CA ILE A 257 11.64 3.36 -13.17
C ILE A 257 12.84 4.27 -12.89
N ILE A 258 12.74 5.06 -11.82
CA ILE A 258 13.83 5.80 -11.21
C ILE A 258 14.16 5.09 -9.90
N ALA A 259 15.42 4.70 -9.72
CA ALA A 259 15.91 4.16 -8.46
C ALA A 259 16.38 5.31 -7.56
N GLU A 260 15.90 5.34 -6.31
CA GLU A 260 16.45 6.23 -5.30
C GLU A 260 17.75 5.62 -4.79
N ASP A 261 18.86 6.33 -4.97
CA ASP A 261 20.21 5.87 -4.68
C ASP A 261 20.92 6.70 -3.59
N LEU A 262 20.17 7.35 -2.73
CA LEU A 262 20.71 8.12 -1.61
C LEU A 262 21.35 7.21 -0.55
N GLY A 263 22.34 7.76 0.17
CA GLY A 263 23.06 7.07 1.22
C GLY A 263 24.34 6.38 0.73
N PHE A 264 24.72 5.31 1.41
CA PHE A 264 26.00 4.60 1.12
C PHE A 264 25.80 3.58 0.00
N LEU A 265 26.32 3.90 -1.19
CA LEU A 265 26.27 3.03 -2.36
C LEU A 265 27.44 2.03 -2.33
N THR A 266 27.12 0.76 -2.24
CA THR A 266 28.05 -0.36 -2.38
C THR A 266 28.12 -0.82 -3.85
N ASP A 267 29.11 -1.64 -4.19
CA ASP A 267 29.30 -2.09 -5.59
C ASP A 267 28.15 -2.98 -6.07
N ASP A 268 27.52 -3.74 -5.19
CA ASP A 268 26.32 -4.54 -5.47
C ASP A 268 25.10 -3.65 -5.80
N VAL A 269 24.94 -2.53 -5.10
CA VAL A 269 23.89 -1.55 -5.45
C VAL A 269 24.15 -0.93 -6.82
N ARG A 270 25.41 -0.53 -7.11
CA ARG A 270 25.78 0.02 -8.42
C ARG A 270 25.61 -0.99 -9.55
N ALA A 271 25.86 -2.27 -9.28
CA ALA A 271 25.67 -3.33 -10.28
C ALA A 271 24.18 -3.61 -10.55
N LEU A 272 23.28 -3.22 -9.63
CA LEU A 272 21.85 -3.39 -9.78
C LEU A 272 21.19 -2.22 -10.55
N LEU A 273 21.78 -1.02 -10.51
CA LEU A 273 21.37 0.17 -11.28
C LEU A 273 21.74 0.01 -12.77
#